data_2fd2c429cbdced50aee782b965024178
#
_entry.id   2fd2c429cbdced50aee782b965024178
#
_cell.length_a   1.000
_cell.length_b   1.000
_cell.length_c   1.000
_cell.angle_alpha   90.00
_cell.angle_beta   90.00
_cell.angle_gamma   90.00
#
_symmetry.space_group_name_H-M   'P 1'
#
loop_
_entity.id
_entity.type
_entity.pdbx_description
1 polymer ?
#
loop_
_entity_poly.entity_id
_entity_poly.type
_entity_poly.pdbx_seq_one_letter_code
_entity_poly.pdbx_strand_id
1 'polypeptide(L)'
;MDKVRIGIVGLGNIGQLHAQSLLDGKIARGVLTAVANTSASKLKPYQEQGLKVFGSGEELIASGEIDALLIATPHFQHTPLGIAALEAGLHVLVEKPISAHKADAERLIGKAKQHSELVFGGMFQLRVEPRYIKMRELVQAGELGDLMRVIWIMTDWFRSEVYYQSGGWRATWKGEGGGVLLNQCLHQLDVMQWILGMPAKVRSEVGIGKYHDIEVEDDVTCYMEYPNGASGVFITSTGETPGSNRFEIAGTKGRLLLENDKLVFTKNTVPSDEWSKTSKVGFQQPETTVEDLAISPPEDPHSILITNFVDAILDGVDLIASGESGIGSVELANVMLFSGLIDETIELPMDGAAWEAKLNDLIANSTHEKEVVEISSEDFTASFRR
;
A
#
# COMPACT_ATOMS: atom_id res chain seq x y z
N MET A 1 11.83 29.17 -1.01
CA MET A 1 12.69 27.96 -1.14
C MET A 1 12.54 27.47 -2.57
N ASP A 2 13.63 27.24 -3.31
CA ASP A 2 13.55 26.81 -4.72
C ASP A 2 13.66 25.28 -4.84
N LYS A 3 14.22 24.62 -3.83
CA LYS A 3 14.38 23.17 -3.74
C LYS A 3 14.18 22.69 -2.31
N VAL A 4 13.63 21.48 -2.16
CA VAL A 4 13.44 20.81 -0.86
C VAL A 4 14.65 19.94 -0.59
N ARG A 5 15.28 20.11 0.59
CA ARG A 5 16.35 19.24 1.08
C ARG A 5 15.72 17.98 1.69
N ILE A 6 15.97 16.84 1.09
CA ILE A 6 15.38 15.56 1.48
C ILE A 6 16.42 14.72 2.20
N GLY A 7 16.05 14.21 3.37
CA GLY A 7 16.76 13.14 4.05
C GLY A 7 16.06 11.80 3.88
N ILE A 8 16.81 10.71 3.77
CA ILE A 8 16.26 9.36 3.73
C ILE A 8 16.74 8.57 4.95
N VAL A 9 15.80 7.99 5.69
CA VAL A 9 16.10 7.03 6.75
C VAL A 9 15.71 5.61 6.32
N GLY A 10 16.67 4.68 6.43
CA GLY A 10 16.52 3.31 5.95
C GLY A 10 17.05 3.11 4.53
N LEU A 11 18.22 2.49 4.41
CA LEU A 11 18.87 2.18 3.12
C LEU A 11 18.72 0.68 2.80
N GLY A 12 17.47 0.19 2.89
CA GLY A 12 17.05 -1.05 2.26
C GLY A 12 16.93 -0.87 0.74
N ASN A 13 16.43 -1.88 0.03
CA ASN A 13 16.32 -1.81 -1.44
C ASN A 13 15.49 -0.61 -1.90
N ILE A 14 14.35 -0.35 -1.25
CA ILE A 14 13.47 0.76 -1.64
C ILE A 14 14.10 2.12 -1.29
N GLY A 15 14.74 2.26 -0.12
CA GLY A 15 15.41 3.49 0.25
C GLY A 15 16.60 3.82 -0.68
N GLN A 16 17.33 2.81 -1.15
CA GLN A 16 18.37 2.98 -2.16
C GLN A 16 17.79 3.41 -3.53
N LEU A 17 16.64 2.85 -3.93
CA LEU A 17 15.94 3.26 -5.14
C LEU A 17 15.56 4.75 -5.10
N HIS A 18 14.99 5.21 -3.98
CA HIS A 18 14.63 6.62 -3.78
C HIS A 18 15.86 7.53 -3.77
N ALA A 19 16.92 7.11 -3.06
CA ALA A 19 18.17 7.85 -3.04
C ALA A 19 18.75 8.00 -4.45
N GLN A 20 18.76 6.92 -5.23
CA GLN A 20 19.26 6.95 -6.61
C GLN A 20 18.42 7.85 -7.50
N SER A 21 17.09 7.82 -7.40
CA SER A 21 16.20 8.70 -8.17
C SER A 21 16.47 10.19 -7.90
N LEU A 22 16.74 10.55 -6.64
CA LEU A 22 17.12 11.92 -6.25
C LEU A 22 18.51 12.29 -6.78
N LEU A 23 19.49 11.39 -6.68
CA LEU A 23 20.86 11.61 -7.18
C LEU A 23 20.91 11.72 -8.70
N ASP A 24 20.08 10.96 -9.42
CA ASP A 24 19.96 11.02 -10.88
C ASP A 24 19.23 12.29 -11.37
N GLY A 25 18.73 13.13 -10.45
CA GLY A 25 18.03 14.37 -10.78
C GLY A 25 16.63 14.16 -11.37
N LYS A 26 16.00 12.97 -11.18
CA LYS A 26 14.64 12.70 -11.63
C LYS A 26 13.60 13.57 -10.94
N ILE A 27 13.90 14.05 -9.73
CA ILE A 27 13.08 14.98 -8.96
C ILE A 27 13.72 16.38 -9.05
N ALA A 28 13.34 17.18 -10.02
CA ALA A 28 14.02 18.44 -10.38
C ALA A 28 14.14 19.45 -9.22
N ARG A 29 13.14 19.50 -8.32
CA ARG A 29 13.07 20.45 -7.20
C ARG A 29 13.35 19.78 -5.83
N GLY A 30 13.67 18.48 -5.80
CA GLY A 30 14.12 17.73 -4.64
C GLY A 30 15.63 17.49 -4.70
N VAL A 31 16.29 17.56 -3.55
CA VAL A 31 17.73 17.29 -3.45
C VAL A 31 18.01 16.37 -2.27
N LEU A 32 18.71 15.25 -2.50
CA LEU A 32 19.18 14.40 -1.41
C LEU A 32 20.36 15.08 -0.73
N THR A 33 20.21 15.44 0.54
CA THR A 33 21.28 16.11 1.32
C THR A 33 21.87 15.20 2.39
N ALA A 34 21.07 14.26 2.89
CA ALA A 34 21.48 13.39 3.98
C ALA A 34 20.81 12.01 3.93
N VAL A 35 21.48 11.01 4.49
CA VAL A 35 20.92 9.67 4.66
C VAL A 35 21.21 9.13 6.06
N ALA A 36 20.34 8.28 6.58
CA ALA A 36 20.54 7.60 7.85
C ALA A 36 20.32 6.08 7.72
N ASN A 37 21.20 5.32 8.34
CA ASN A 37 21.05 3.86 8.44
C ASN A 37 21.89 3.32 9.61
N THR A 38 21.43 2.26 10.28
CA THR A 38 22.18 1.60 11.36
C THR A 38 23.41 0.83 10.89
N SER A 39 23.50 0.47 9.60
CA SER A 39 24.64 -0.21 9.01
C SER A 39 25.62 0.77 8.38
N ALA A 40 26.81 0.88 8.94
CA ALA A 40 27.87 1.77 8.43
C ALA A 40 28.31 1.41 6.99
N SER A 41 28.27 0.13 6.62
CA SER A 41 28.62 -0.30 5.25
C SER A 41 27.66 0.27 4.21
N LYS A 42 26.38 0.45 4.53
CA LYS A 42 25.37 1.05 3.64
C LYS A 42 25.51 2.57 3.55
N LEU A 43 26.10 3.23 4.54
CA LEU A 43 26.32 4.69 4.56
C LEU A 43 27.54 5.11 3.73
N LYS A 44 28.57 4.25 3.67
CA LYS A 44 29.84 4.57 3.03
C LYS A 44 29.74 5.08 1.58
N PRO A 45 28.95 4.49 0.66
CA PRO A 45 28.82 4.99 -0.71
C PRO A 45 28.28 6.43 -0.80
N TYR A 46 27.39 6.81 0.12
CA TYR A 46 26.79 8.16 0.18
C TYR A 46 27.78 9.17 0.78
N GLN A 47 28.56 8.76 1.79
CA GLN A 47 29.61 9.59 2.37
C GLN A 47 30.72 9.91 1.34
N GLU A 48 31.10 8.94 0.52
CA GLU A 48 32.07 9.12 -0.57
C GLU A 48 31.58 10.09 -1.65
N GLN A 49 30.25 10.21 -1.82
CA GLN A 49 29.62 11.20 -2.71
C GLN A 49 29.43 12.57 -2.05
N GLY A 50 29.89 12.77 -0.82
CA GLY A 50 29.81 14.06 -0.10
C GLY A 50 28.50 14.33 0.63
N LEU A 51 27.59 13.35 0.71
CA LEU A 51 26.36 13.49 1.49
C LEU A 51 26.62 13.40 2.99
N LYS A 52 25.78 14.04 3.78
CA LYS A 52 25.78 13.84 5.23
C LYS A 52 25.21 12.46 5.56
N VAL A 53 25.86 11.76 6.48
CA VAL A 53 25.45 10.42 6.90
C VAL A 53 25.27 10.36 8.41
N PHE A 54 24.22 9.64 8.87
CA PHE A 54 23.85 9.54 10.27
C PHE A 54 23.62 8.07 10.65
N GLY A 55 23.91 7.72 11.91
CA GLY A 55 23.76 6.37 12.44
C GLY A 55 22.31 6.01 12.78
N SER A 56 21.45 7.01 12.96
CA SER A 56 20.03 6.82 13.29
C SER A 56 19.13 7.85 12.62
N GLY A 57 17.81 7.57 12.58
CA GLY A 57 16.81 8.50 12.10
C GLY A 57 16.69 9.73 12.99
N GLU A 58 16.83 9.57 14.29
CA GLU A 58 16.75 10.63 15.28
C GLU A 58 17.91 11.64 15.11
N GLU A 59 19.12 11.16 14.84
CA GLU A 59 20.27 12.02 14.52
C GLU A 59 20.02 12.81 13.23
N LEU A 60 19.47 12.19 12.20
CA LEU A 60 19.13 12.84 10.94
C LEU A 60 18.06 13.92 11.17
N ILE A 61 17.00 13.61 11.90
CA ILE A 61 15.91 14.55 12.23
C ILE A 61 16.45 15.78 12.97
N ALA A 62 17.34 15.57 13.93
CA ALA A 62 17.91 16.66 14.74
C ALA A 62 19.02 17.47 14.03
N SER A 63 19.46 17.05 12.85
CA SER A 63 20.66 17.58 12.19
C SER A 63 20.53 19.00 11.62
N GLY A 64 19.31 19.44 11.28
CA GLY A 64 19.09 20.70 10.54
C GLY A 64 19.50 20.66 9.06
N GLU A 65 19.90 19.50 8.54
CA GLU A 65 20.37 19.31 7.15
C GLU A 65 19.24 19.06 6.15
N ILE A 66 18.00 18.88 6.61
CA ILE A 66 16.85 18.49 5.79
C ILE A 66 15.63 19.38 6.05
N ASP A 67 14.77 19.49 5.05
CA ASP A 67 13.43 20.13 5.13
C ASP A 67 12.32 19.05 5.18
N ALA A 68 12.63 17.87 4.63
CA ALA A 68 11.70 16.75 4.55
C ALA A 68 12.40 15.41 4.81
N LEU A 69 11.70 14.51 5.48
CA LEU A 69 12.15 13.15 5.77
C LEU A 69 11.37 12.13 4.93
N LEU A 70 12.08 11.31 4.15
CA LEU A 70 11.55 10.11 3.53
C LEU A 70 11.89 8.89 4.41
N ILE A 71 10.86 8.19 4.89
CA ILE A 71 10.99 7.06 5.81
C ILE A 71 10.85 5.76 5.02
N ALA A 72 11.93 4.96 4.96
CA ALA A 72 12.01 3.69 4.23
C ALA A 72 12.57 2.57 5.12
N THR A 73 12.22 2.60 6.39
CA THR A 73 12.59 1.63 7.44
C THR A 73 11.61 0.44 7.49
N PRO A 74 11.81 -0.58 8.35
CA PRO A 74 10.76 -1.54 8.68
C PRO A 74 9.53 -0.88 9.33
N HIS A 75 8.36 -1.50 9.18
CA HIS A 75 7.04 -0.93 9.42
C HIS A 75 6.86 -0.27 10.79
N PHE A 76 7.31 -0.91 11.88
CA PHE A 76 7.16 -0.38 13.24
C PHE A 76 7.97 0.89 13.51
N GLN A 77 8.93 1.23 12.64
CA GLN A 77 9.71 2.47 12.75
C GLN A 77 9.01 3.66 12.08
N HIS A 78 7.99 3.43 11.24
CA HIS A 78 7.33 4.49 10.48
C HIS A 78 6.64 5.49 11.39
N THR A 79 5.87 5.03 12.35
CA THR A 79 5.13 5.88 13.30
C THR A 79 6.05 6.70 14.19
N PRO A 80 7.02 6.15 14.95
CA PRO A 80 7.86 6.94 15.84
C PRO A 80 8.72 7.95 15.07
N LEU A 81 9.31 7.56 13.94
CA LEU A 81 10.10 8.49 13.12
C LEU A 81 9.25 9.57 12.48
N GLY A 82 8.05 9.22 12.00
CA GLY A 82 7.12 10.20 11.44
C GLY A 82 6.67 11.24 12.46
N ILE A 83 6.31 10.81 13.68
CA ILE A 83 5.95 11.70 14.78
C ILE A 83 7.12 12.60 15.14
N ALA A 84 8.33 12.05 15.33
CA ALA A 84 9.52 12.84 15.67
C ALA A 84 9.88 13.87 14.58
N ALA A 85 9.74 13.51 13.31
CA ALA A 85 9.98 14.43 12.20
C ALA A 85 8.97 15.58 12.17
N LEU A 86 7.68 15.31 12.34
CA LEU A 86 6.63 16.33 12.42
C LEU A 86 6.86 17.27 13.61
N GLU A 87 7.21 16.73 14.79
CA GLU A 87 7.54 17.53 15.98
C GLU A 87 8.79 18.41 15.78
N ALA A 88 9.73 17.98 14.94
CA ALA A 88 10.89 18.75 14.55
C ALA A 88 10.62 19.79 13.43
N GLY A 89 9.37 19.89 12.95
CA GLY A 89 8.98 20.82 11.88
C GLY A 89 9.38 20.36 10.48
N LEU A 90 9.55 19.05 10.26
CA LEU A 90 9.91 18.48 8.96
C LEU A 90 8.67 17.95 8.24
N HIS A 91 8.60 18.13 6.92
CA HIS A 91 7.65 17.44 6.07
C HIS A 91 7.98 15.94 6.04
N VAL A 92 6.96 15.07 5.92
CA VAL A 92 7.14 13.62 6.01
C VAL A 92 6.56 12.93 4.79
N LEU A 93 7.35 12.09 4.13
CA LEU A 93 6.92 11.10 3.15
C LEU A 93 7.26 9.71 3.69
N VAL A 94 6.25 8.88 3.91
CA VAL A 94 6.46 7.56 4.51
C VAL A 94 6.19 6.44 3.50
N GLU A 95 7.06 5.44 3.48
CA GLU A 95 6.82 4.19 2.75
C GLU A 95 5.59 3.46 3.27
N LYS A 96 5.01 2.64 2.40
CA LYS A 96 3.89 1.78 2.81
C LYS A 96 4.39 0.56 3.62
N PRO A 97 3.56 0.12 4.57
CA PRO A 97 2.37 0.76 5.14
C PRO A 97 2.74 2.06 5.87
N ILE A 98 1.82 3.00 5.98
CA ILE A 98 2.11 4.23 6.74
C ILE A 98 2.43 3.94 8.22
N SER A 99 1.94 2.80 8.73
CA SER A 99 2.21 2.26 10.07
C SER A 99 1.95 0.75 10.05
N ALA A 100 2.52 0.00 11.00
CA ALA A 100 2.34 -1.44 11.10
C ALA A 100 0.88 -1.84 11.43
N HIS A 101 0.15 -0.99 12.16
CA HIS A 101 -1.24 -1.23 12.51
C HIS A 101 -2.05 0.07 12.68
N LYS A 102 -3.39 -0.08 12.65
CA LYS A 102 -4.35 1.03 12.65
C LYS A 102 -4.15 2.01 13.80
N ALA A 103 -3.98 1.52 15.04
CA ALA A 103 -3.81 2.41 16.19
C ALA A 103 -2.54 3.29 16.07
N ASP A 104 -1.44 2.76 15.53
CA ASP A 104 -0.25 3.55 15.21
C ASP A 104 -0.50 4.54 14.08
N ALA A 105 -1.23 4.15 13.04
CA ALA A 105 -1.62 5.04 11.97
C ALA A 105 -2.46 6.23 12.50
N GLU A 106 -3.41 5.96 13.41
CA GLU A 106 -4.20 6.99 14.07
C GLU A 106 -3.33 7.95 14.91
N ARG A 107 -2.31 7.43 15.62
CA ARG A 107 -1.33 8.25 16.36
C ARG A 107 -0.53 9.17 15.42
N LEU A 108 0.00 8.63 14.32
CA LEU A 108 0.77 9.40 13.34
C LEU A 108 -0.09 10.46 12.64
N ILE A 109 -1.30 10.12 12.20
CA ILE A 109 -2.26 11.03 11.59
C ILE A 109 -2.70 12.10 12.59
N GLY A 110 -2.94 11.73 13.86
CA GLY A 110 -3.26 12.66 14.93
C GLY A 110 -2.15 13.71 15.14
N LYS A 111 -0.88 13.29 15.03
CA LYS A 111 0.26 14.20 15.08
C LYS A 111 0.33 15.10 13.84
N ALA A 112 0.15 14.55 12.64
CA ALA A 112 0.14 15.34 11.41
C ALA A 112 -0.95 16.43 11.42
N LYS A 113 -2.12 16.16 11.98
CA LYS A 113 -3.20 17.15 12.15
C LYS A 113 -2.84 18.28 13.11
N GLN A 114 -1.96 18.03 14.09
CA GLN A 114 -1.45 19.07 14.99
C GLN A 114 -0.41 19.99 14.31
N HIS A 115 0.17 19.54 13.21
CA HIS A 115 1.16 20.24 12.38
C HIS A 115 0.65 20.38 10.94
N SER A 116 -0.55 20.93 10.78
CA SER A 116 -1.24 21.03 9.49
C SER A 116 -0.54 21.90 8.45
N GLU A 117 0.45 22.68 8.85
CA GLU A 117 1.36 23.44 7.99
C GLU A 117 2.40 22.55 7.30
N LEU A 118 2.60 21.32 7.79
CA LEU A 118 3.55 20.38 7.22
C LEU A 118 2.84 19.40 6.26
N VAL A 119 3.54 19.05 5.21
CA VAL A 119 3.06 18.06 4.23
C VAL A 119 3.34 16.66 4.74
N PHE A 120 2.29 15.82 4.84
CA PHE A 120 2.38 14.41 5.21
C PHE A 120 1.87 13.54 4.06
N GLY A 121 2.78 12.86 3.34
CA GLY A 121 2.50 11.99 2.20
C GLY A 121 2.76 10.51 2.49
N GLY A 122 2.10 9.62 1.74
CA GLY A 122 2.34 8.18 1.74
C GLY A 122 2.82 7.69 0.37
N MET A 123 3.68 6.66 0.34
CA MET A 123 4.23 6.11 -0.90
C MET A 123 3.28 5.06 -1.51
N PHE A 124 2.18 5.51 -2.09
CA PHE A 124 1.18 4.67 -2.75
C PHE A 124 1.26 4.82 -4.28
N GLN A 125 2.35 4.34 -4.87
CA GLN A 125 2.69 4.54 -6.28
C GLN A 125 1.67 3.95 -7.27
N LEU A 126 0.83 2.99 -6.88
CA LEU A 126 -0.23 2.51 -7.76
C LEU A 126 -1.33 3.55 -8.04
N ARG A 127 -1.43 4.62 -7.22
CA ARG A 127 -2.37 5.72 -7.47
C ARG A 127 -2.00 6.60 -8.68
N VAL A 128 -0.79 6.49 -9.22
CA VAL A 128 -0.37 7.15 -10.47
C VAL A 128 -0.47 6.23 -11.69
N GLU A 129 -0.89 4.99 -11.50
CA GLU A 129 -1.10 4.04 -12.59
C GLU A 129 -2.38 4.38 -13.38
N PRO A 130 -2.31 4.64 -14.69
CA PRO A 130 -3.46 5.06 -15.49
C PRO A 130 -4.64 4.08 -15.45
N ARG A 131 -4.38 2.77 -15.31
CA ARG A 131 -5.43 1.75 -15.17
C ARG A 131 -6.30 1.97 -13.93
N TYR A 132 -5.70 2.26 -12.79
CA TYR A 132 -6.44 2.47 -11.55
C TYR A 132 -7.07 3.86 -11.48
N ILE A 133 -6.40 4.88 -12.05
CA ILE A 133 -6.99 6.22 -12.23
C ILE A 133 -8.27 6.10 -13.06
N LYS A 134 -8.20 5.40 -14.20
CA LYS A 134 -9.35 5.22 -15.11
C LYS A 134 -10.49 4.45 -14.46
N MET A 135 -10.18 3.37 -13.73
CA MET A 135 -11.19 2.63 -12.96
C MET A 135 -11.88 3.53 -11.94
N ARG A 136 -11.11 4.32 -11.18
CA ARG A 136 -11.64 5.27 -10.19
C ARG A 136 -12.53 6.33 -10.83
N GLU A 137 -12.09 6.93 -11.93
CA GLU A 137 -12.89 7.91 -12.69
C GLU A 137 -14.26 7.34 -13.09
N LEU A 138 -14.29 6.15 -13.68
CA LEU A 138 -15.52 5.50 -14.12
C LEU A 138 -16.46 5.15 -12.96
N VAL A 139 -15.91 4.66 -11.84
CA VAL A 139 -16.70 4.38 -10.65
C VAL A 139 -17.27 5.65 -10.06
N GLN A 140 -16.46 6.70 -9.89
CA GLN A 140 -16.90 7.97 -9.30
C GLN A 140 -17.86 8.76 -10.19
N ALA A 141 -17.71 8.64 -11.52
CA ALA A 141 -18.68 9.22 -12.46
C ALA A 141 -20.01 8.46 -12.52
N GLY A 142 -20.15 7.34 -11.80
CA GLY A 142 -21.38 6.52 -11.81
C GLY A 142 -21.61 5.79 -13.13
N GLU A 143 -20.55 5.57 -13.94
CA GLU A 143 -20.64 4.87 -15.21
C GLU A 143 -20.98 3.38 -15.04
N LEU A 144 -20.74 2.79 -13.86
CA LEU A 144 -21.16 1.44 -13.53
C LEU A 144 -22.57 1.37 -12.92
N GLY A 145 -23.21 2.51 -12.58
CA GLY A 145 -24.46 2.54 -11.83
C GLY A 145 -24.27 2.10 -10.38
N ASP A 146 -25.27 1.45 -9.80
CA ASP A 146 -25.16 0.91 -8.44
C ASP A 146 -24.23 -0.29 -8.45
N LEU A 147 -23.17 -0.23 -7.63
CA LEU A 147 -22.23 -1.34 -7.50
C LEU A 147 -22.93 -2.55 -6.89
N MET A 148 -22.70 -3.71 -7.47
CA MET A 148 -23.31 -4.99 -7.09
C MET A 148 -22.27 -5.98 -6.53
N ARG A 149 -21.10 -6.04 -7.16
CA ARG A 149 -20.07 -7.03 -6.81
C ARG A 149 -18.67 -6.53 -7.17
N VAL A 150 -17.73 -6.81 -6.28
CA VAL A 150 -16.30 -6.58 -6.47
C VAL A 150 -15.55 -7.87 -6.24
N ILE A 151 -14.64 -8.24 -7.14
CA ILE A 151 -13.75 -9.39 -6.94
C ILE A 151 -12.33 -8.97 -7.33
N TRP A 152 -11.39 -9.20 -6.43
CA TRP A 152 -9.97 -9.14 -6.76
C TRP A 152 -9.28 -10.44 -6.33
N ILE A 153 -8.82 -11.20 -7.30
CA ILE A 153 -7.96 -12.35 -7.11
C ILE A 153 -6.55 -11.90 -7.46
N MET A 154 -5.63 -12.00 -6.51
CA MET A 154 -4.25 -11.58 -6.67
C MET A 154 -3.32 -12.60 -6.00
N THR A 155 -2.99 -13.64 -6.74
CA THR A 155 -2.16 -14.75 -6.28
C THR A 155 -0.85 -14.88 -7.08
N ASP A 156 -0.55 -13.90 -7.93
CA ASP A 156 0.67 -13.85 -8.74
C ASP A 156 1.92 -13.33 -7.99
N TRP A 157 1.81 -13.18 -6.67
CA TRP A 157 2.89 -12.77 -5.78
C TRP A 157 3.69 -13.96 -5.21
N PHE A 158 3.91 -15.02 -5.98
CA PHE A 158 4.71 -16.17 -5.50
C PHE A 158 6.01 -15.72 -4.85
N ARG A 159 6.31 -16.28 -3.69
CA ARG A 159 7.54 -16.10 -2.94
C ARG A 159 8.12 -17.46 -2.57
N SER A 160 9.43 -17.56 -2.59
CA SER A 160 10.15 -18.75 -2.12
C SER A 160 10.52 -18.61 -0.65
N GLU A 161 10.89 -19.72 0.01
CA GLU A 161 11.42 -19.68 1.38
C GLU A 161 12.60 -18.73 1.55
N VAL A 162 13.50 -18.67 0.56
CA VAL A 162 14.66 -17.78 0.58
C VAL A 162 14.26 -16.30 0.66
N TYR A 163 13.16 -15.91 0.01
CA TYR A 163 12.66 -14.55 0.16
C TYR A 163 12.27 -14.24 1.61
N TYR A 164 11.57 -15.15 2.26
CA TYR A 164 11.15 -14.96 3.65
C TYR A 164 12.35 -15.02 4.60
N GLN A 165 13.34 -15.82 4.33
CA GLN A 165 14.60 -15.87 5.09
C GLN A 165 15.46 -14.61 4.92
N SER A 166 15.20 -13.78 3.90
CA SER A 166 15.95 -12.56 3.65
C SER A 166 15.58 -11.43 4.63
N GLY A 167 16.49 -11.14 5.55
CA GLY A 167 16.30 -10.11 6.57
C GLY A 167 15.48 -10.57 7.78
N GLY A 168 15.97 -10.27 8.96
CA GLY A 168 15.41 -10.77 10.24
C GLY A 168 14.03 -10.24 10.61
N TRP A 169 13.53 -9.20 9.95
CA TRP A 169 12.24 -8.58 10.24
C TRP A 169 11.07 -9.16 9.42
N ARG A 170 11.36 -9.73 8.22
CA ARG A 170 10.31 -10.24 7.33
C ARG A 170 9.56 -11.40 7.93
N ALA A 171 8.27 -11.50 7.58
CA ALA A 171 7.38 -12.61 7.93
C ALA A 171 7.36 -12.96 9.43
N THR A 172 7.54 -11.94 10.28
CA THR A 172 7.43 -12.07 11.73
C THR A 172 6.44 -11.05 12.30
N TRP A 173 5.69 -11.42 13.32
CA TRP A 173 4.78 -10.50 14.01
C TRP A 173 5.49 -9.26 14.50
N LYS A 174 6.65 -9.43 15.13
CA LYS A 174 7.47 -8.35 15.71
C LYS A 174 8.11 -7.44 14.66
N GLY A 175 8.44 -7.95 13.49
CA GLY A 175 9.17 -7.20 12.46
C GLY A 175 8.27 -6.54 11.44
N GLU A 176 7.20 -7.22 11.05
CA GLU A 176 6.31 -6.82 9.95
C GLU A 176 4.89 -6.48 10.41
N GLY A 177 4.39 -7.16 11.46
CA GLY A 177 3.02 -6.99 11.98
C GLY A 177 1.96 -7.75 11.17
N GLY A 178 2.35 -8.51 10.17
CA GLY A 178 1.55 -9.33 9.26
C GLY A 178 2.40 -9.80 8.08
N GLY A 179 1.81 -10.49 7.14
CA GLY A 179 2.46 -11.10 5.99
C GLY A 179 2.01 -10.51 4.65
N VAL A 180 1.35 -11.34 3.83
CA VAL A 180 0.95 -10.96 2.47
C VAL A 180 0.08 -9.70 2.43
N LEU A 181 -0.79 -9.48 3.42
CA LEU A 181 -1.68 -8.33 3.47
C LEU A 181 -0.94 -7.01 3.69
N LEU A 182 0.03 -6.97 4.60
CA LEU A 182 0.77 -5.75 4.93
C LEU A 182 2.00 -5.50 4.05
N ASN A 183 2.54 -6.53 3.43
CA ASN A 183 3.74 -6.38 2.59
C ASN A 183 3.42 -6.44 1.10
N GLN A 184 3.00 -7.60 0.56
CA GLN A 184 2.87 -7.79 -0.88
C GLN A 184 1.67 -7.06 -1.46
N CYS A 185 0.48 -7.20 -0.85
CA CYS A 185 -0.75 -6.70 -1.44
C CYS A 185 -1.31 -5.42 -0.82
N LEU A 186 -0.56 -4.73 0.04
CA LEU A 186 -1.04 -3.49 0.65
C LEU A 186 -1.37 -2.40 -0.38
N HIS A 187 -0.58 -2.32 -1.45
CA HIS A 187 -0.87 -1.39 -2.54
C HIS A 187 -2.22 -1.66 -3.22
N GLN A 188 -2.58 -2.94 -3.37
CA GLN A 188 -3.86 -3.33 -3.95
C GLN A 188 -5.01 -3.02 -2.99
N LEU A 189 -4.81 -3.24 -1.69
CA LEU A 189 -5.79 -2.82 -0.67
C LEU A 189 -5.97 -1.31 -0.66
N ASP A 190 -4.88 -0.54 -0.86
CA ASP A 190 -4.96 0.91 -1.01
C ASP A 190 -5.76 1.30 -2.24
N VAL A 191 -5.46 0.74 -3.40
CA VAL A 191 -6.21 0.99 -4.65
C VAL A 191 -7.67 0.61 -4.50
N MET A 192 -7.97 -0.52 -3.86
CA MET A 192 -9.34 -0.98 -3.67
C MET A 192 -10.16 0.03 -2.85
N GLN A 193 -9.66 0.46 -1.69
CA GLN A 193 -10.35 1.47 -0.88
C GLN A 193 -10.39 2.86 -1.56
N TRP A 194 -9.37 3.21 -2.33
CA TRP A 194 -9.30 4.47 -3.05
C TRP A 194 -10.31 4.57 -4.19
N ILE A 195 -10.63 3.44 -4.85
CA ILE A 195 -11.62 3.36 -5.93
C ILE A 195 -13.05 3.23 -5.36
N LEU A 196 -13.25 2.35 -4.37
CA LEU A 196 -14.56 1.86 -3.94
C LEU A 196 -15.03 2.41 -2.59
N GLY A 197 -14.11 3.00 -1.81
CA GLY A 197 -14.35 3.26 -0.39
C GLY A 197 -14.16 2.01 0.48
N MET A 198 -14.38 2.18 1.79
CA MET A 198 -14.24 1.10 2.77
C MET A 198 -15.50 0.22 2.79
N PRO A 199 -15.37 -1.12 2.95
CA PRO A 199 -16.51 -1.98 3.23
C PRO A 199 -17.10 -1.67 4.61
N ALA A 200 -18.36 -2.07 4.83
CA ALA A 200 -19.01 -1.98 6.13
C ALA A 200 -18.68 -3.17 7.04
N LYS A 201 -18.44 -4.36 6.43
CA LYS A 201 -18.15 -5.61 7.15
C LYS A 201 -17.14 -6.45 6.39
N VAL A 202 -16.36 -7.20 7.16
CA VAL A 202 -15.31 -8.12 6.66
C VAL A 202 -15.39 -9.46 7.37
N ARG A 203 -15.29 -10.55 6.62
CA ARG A 203 -15.12 -11.91 7.11
C ARG A 203 -14.01 -12.59 6.31
N SER A 204 -13.00 -13.14 6.98
CA SER A 204 -11.83 -13.73 6.32
C SER A 204 -11.50 -15.12 6.82
N GLU A 205 -10.90 -15.90 5.93
CA GLU A 205 -10.11 -17.09 6.22
C GLU A 205 -8.65 -16.75 5.96
N VAL A 206 -7.78 -17.01 6.93
CA VAL A 206 -6.34 -16.72 6.84
C VAL A 206 -5.52 -17.98 7.09
N GLY A 207 -4.56 -18.27 6.23
CA GLY A 207 -3.57 -19.31 6.39
C GLY A 207 -2.28 -18.73 6.97
N ILE A 208 -1.97 -19.06 8.22
CA ILE A 208 -0.71 -18.66 8.86
C ILE A 208 0.35 -19.70 8.52
N GLY A 209 1.42 -19.28 7.83
CA GLY A 209 2.48 -20.20 7.41
C GLY A 209 1.93 -21.41 6.66
N LYS A 210 0.91 -21.21 5.82
CA LYS A 210 0.23 -22.31 5.12
C LYS A 210 1.12 -23.00 4.09
N TYR A 211 1.96 -22.22 3.43
CA TYR A 211 2.84 -22.66 2.36
C TYR A 211 4.33 -22.48 2.68
N HIS A 212 4.66 -21.67 3.70
CA HIS A 212 6.02 -21.31 4.05
C HIS A 212 6.27 -21.48 5.55
N ASP A 213 7.52 -21.66 5.94
CA ASP A 213 7.93 -21.68 7.35
C ASP A 213 8.03 -20.25 7.91
N ILE A 214 6.86 -19.66 8.20
CA ILE A 214 6.68 -18.28 8.69
C ILE A 214 5.58 -18.22 9.75
N GLU A 215 5.55 -17.18 10.56
CA GLU A 215 4.55 -17.02 11.63
C GLU A 215 3.38 -16.08 11.28
N VAL A 216 3.36 -15.52 10.06
CA VAL A 216 2.34 -14.60 9.57
C VAL A 216 1.53 -15.23 8.42
N GLU A 217 0.51 -14.54 7.93
CA GLU A 217 -0.33 -15.03 6.85
C GLU A 217 0.37 -14.98 5.47
N ASP A 218 0.24 -16.06 4.71
CA ASP A 218 0.70 -16.19 3.32
C ASP A 218 -0.43 -16.58 2.35
N ASP A 219 -1.66 -16.76 2.88
CA ASP A 219 -2.87 -17.10 2.12
C ASP A 219 -4.09 -16.46 2.79
N VAL A 220 -4.92 -15.75 2.02
CA VAL A 220 -6.11 -15.08 2.54
C VAL A 220 -7.25 -15.14 1.54
N THR A 221 -8.45 -15.51 2.02
CA THR A 221 -9.72 -15.34 1.32
C THR A 221 -10.64 -14.49 2.18
N CYS A 222 -11.09 -13.36 1.65
CA CYS A 222 -11.87 -12.38 2.40
C CYS A 222 -13.19 -12.08 1.67
N TYR A 223 -14.30 -12.10 2.43
CA TYR A 223 -15.61 -11.58 2.03
C TYR A 223 -15.84 -10.21 2.64
N MET A 224 -16.44 -9.32 1.86
CA MET A 224 -16.75 -7.94 2.25
C MET A 224 -18.20 -7.61 1.90
N GLU A 225 -18.82 -6.77 2.72
CA GLU A 225 -20.09 -6.12 2.44
C GLU A 225 -19.88 -4.60 2.41
N TYR A 226 -20.25 -3.95 1.33
CA TYR A 226 -20.16 -2.51 1.19
C TYR A 226 -21.43 -1.82 1.71
N PRO A 227 -21.37 -0.51 2.10
CA PRO A 227 -22.52 0.20 2.67
C PRO A 227 -23.79 0.22 1.77
N ASN A 228 -23.60 0.11 0.45
CA ASN A 228 -24.71 0.02 -0.51
C ASN A 228 -25.26 -1.41 -0.72
N GLY A 229 -24.74 -2.40 0.04
CA GLY A 229 -25.11 -3.82 -0.08
C GLY A 229 -24.36 -4.59 -1.15
N ALA A 230 -23.40 -3.98 -1.87
CA ALA A 230 -22.55 -4.69 -2.80
C ALA A 230 -21.67 -5.72 -2.05
N SER A 231 -21.49 -6.89 -2.63
CA SER A 231 -20.60 -7.93 -2.10
C SER A 231 -19.18 -7.77 -2.64
N GLY A 232 -18.18 -8.05 -1.80
CA GLY A 232 -16.77 -8.06 -2.18
C GLY A 232 -16.09 -9.39 -1.87
N VAL A 233 -15.10 -9.75 -2.70
CA VAL A 233 -14.20 -10.88 -2.46
C VAL A 233 -12.79 -10.43 -2.78
N PHE A 234 -11.86 -10.68 -1.85
CA PHE A 234 -10.43 -10.48 -2.05
C PHE A 234 -9.71 -11.80 -1.75
N ILE A 235 -8.91 -12.27 -2.70
CA ILE A 235 -8.12 -13.51 -2.56
C ILE A 235 -6.67 -13.17 -2.86
N THR A 236 -5.76 -13.54 -1.96
CA THR A 236 -4.32 -13.37 -2.16
C THR A 236 -3.54 -14.53 -1.58
N SER A 237 -2.44 -14.87 -2.23
CA SER A 237 -1.52 -15.90 -1.78
C SER A 237 -0.11 -15.62 -2.27
N THR A 238 0.90 -16.04 -1.50
CA THR A 238 2.30 -16.07 -1.94
C THR A 238 2.81 -17.47 -2.25
N GLY A 239 1.96 -18.47 -2.07
CA GLY A 239 2.29 -19.90 -2.34
C GLY A 239 1.79 -20.42 -3.68
N GLU A 240 0.96 -19.67 -4.41
CA GLU A 240 0.36 -20.13 -5.67
C GLU A 240 1.24 -19.80 -6.88
N THR A 241 1.41 -20.75 -7.80
CA THR A 241 2.08 -20.54 -9.10
C THR A 241 1.59 -21.56 -10.14
N PRO A 242 1.24 -21.17 -11.39
CA PRO A 242 1.09 -19.78 -11.81
C PRO A 242 -0.08 -19.12 -11.08
N GLY A 243 0.12 -17.89 -10.63
CA GLY A 243 -0.93 -17.15 -9.94
C GLY A 243 -1.91 -16.47 -10.91
N SER A 244 -2.85 -15.75 -10.34
CA SER A 244 -3.83 -14.93 -11.07
C SER A 244 -3.80 -13.49 -10.59
N ASN A 245 -4.02 -12.54 -11.50
CA ASN A 245 -4.30 -11.15 -11.15
C ASN A 245 -5.52 -10.68 -11.95
N ARG A 246 -6.68 -10.67 -11.28
CA ARG A 246 -7.96 -10.34 -11.90
C ARG A 246 -8.76 -9.44 -10.98
N PHE A 247 -8.97 -8.20 -11.39
CA PHE A 247 -9.80 -7.23 -10.69
C PHE A 247 -11.06 -6.93 -11.48
N GLU A 248 -12.22 -7.26 -10.92
CA GLU A 248 -13.53 -7.09 -11.56
C GLU A 248 -14.46 -6.28 -10.66
N ILE A 249 -15.11 -5.26 -11.23
CA ILE A 249 -16.14 -4.44 -10.59
C ILE A 249 -17.40 -4.51 -11.46
N ALA A 250 -18.49 -5.04 -10.91
CA ALA A 250 -19.77 -5.12 -11.58
C ALA A 250 -20.82 -4.21 -10.92
N GLY A 251 -21.55 -3.49 -11.74
CA GLY A 251 -22.68 -2.64 -11.35
C GLY A 251 -23.85 -2.78 -12.30
N THR A 252 -24.93 -2.04 -12.03
CA THR A 252 -26.17 -2.14 -12.82
C THR A 252 -26.01 -1.72 -14.27
N LYS A 253 -25.08 -0.80 -14.56
CA LYS A 253 -24.81 -0.31 -15.92
C LYS A 253 -23.71 -1.05 -16.66
N GLY A 254 -23.00 -2.00 -16.02
CA GLY A 254 -21.95 -2.74 -16.70
C GLY A 254 -20.88 -3.29 -15.78
N ARG A 255 -19.73 -3.64 -16.36
CA ARG A 255 -18.64 -4.31 -15.67
C ARG A 255 -17.28 -3.81 -16.17
N LEU A 256 -16.41 -3.44 -15.23
CA LEU A 256 -14.98 -3.25 -15.46
C LEU A 256 -14.23 -4.54 -15.15
N LEU A 257 -13.30 -4.92 -16.02
CA LEU A 257 -12.40 -6.05 -15.82
C LEU A 257 -10.98 -5.63 -16.17
N LEU A 258 -10.10 -5.71 -15.17
CA LEU A 258 -8.65 -5.60 -15.34
C LEU A 258 -8.04 -7.00 -15.19
N GLU A 259 -7.47 -7.52 -16.26
CA GLU A 259 -6.82 -8.83 -16.30
C GLU A 259 -5.78 -8.85 -17.43
N ASN A 260 -4.61 -9.46 -17.20
CA ASN A 260 -3.51 -9.53 -18.18
C ASN A 260 -3.14 -8.13 -18.75
N ASP A 261 -3.03 -7.14 -17.88
CA ASP A 261 -2.74 -5.71 -18.22
C ASP A 261 -3.74 -5.06 -19.18
N LYS A 262 -4.91 -5.64 -19.36
CA LYS A 262 -5.99 -5.08 -20.15
C LYS A 262 -7.13 -4.64 -19.25
N LEU A 263 -7.59 -3.41 -19.45
CA LEU A 263 -8.79 -2.88 -18.82
C LEU A 263 -9.93 -2.85 -19.84
N VAL A 264 -10.97 -3.63 -19.57
CA VAL A 264 -12.14 -3.75 -20.44
C VAL A 264 -13.38 -3.23 -19.71
N PHE A 265 -14.11 -2.32 -20.38
CA PHE A 265 -15.42 -1.87 -19.92
C PHE A 265 -16.51 -2.50 -20.79
N THR A 266 -17.31 -3.38 -20.21
CA THR A 266 -18.53 -3.92 -20.83
C THR A 266 -19.72 -3.13 -20.30
N LYS A 267 -20.37 -2.31 -21.13
CA LYS A 267 -21.45 -1.42 -20.75
C LYS A 267 -22.80 -1.95 -21.24
N ASN A 268 -23.78 -2.02 -20.35
CA ASN A 268 -25.17 -2.34 -20.70
C ASN A 268 -25.84 -1.14 -21.41
N THR A 269 -26.58 -1.39 -22.49
CA THR A 269 -27.37 -0.34 -23.18
C THR A 269 -28.52 0.17 -22.33
N VAL A 270 -29.05 -0.68 -21.44
CA VAL A 270 -30.05 -0.35 -20.42
C VAL A 270 -29.56 -0.91 -19.08
N PRO A 271 -29.66 -0.17 -17.98
CA PRO A 271 -29.27 -0.70 -16.66
C PRO A 271 -29.99 -2.00 -16.33
N SER A 272 -29.29 -2.96 -15.73
CA SER A 272 -29.82 -4.33 -15.49
C SER A 272 -31.02 -4.34 -14.56
N ASP A 273 -31.09 -3.45 -13.60
CA ASP A 273 -32.21 -3.29 -12.68
C ASP A 273 -33.46 -2.68 -13.36
N GLU A 274 -33.29 -1.78 -14.32
CA GLU A 274 -34.33 -1.25 -15.18
C GLU A 274 -34.80 -2.33 -16.17
N TRP A 275 -33.88 -2.99 -16.86
CA TRP A 275 -34.19 -4.08 -17.78
C TRP A 275 -34.97 -5.20 -17.11
N SER A 276 -34.59 -5.60 -15.91
CA SER A 276 -35.29 -6.63 -15.12
C SER A 276 -36.77 -6.29 -14.87
N LYS A 277 -37.12 -5.00 -14.77
CA LYS A 277 -38.51 -4.54 -14.51
C LYS A 277 -39.32 -4.30 -15.80
N THR A 278 -38.61 -3.99 -16.90
CA THR A 278 -39.27 -3.53 -18.15
C THR A 278 -39.27 -4.57 -19.27
N SER A 279 -38.35 -5.55 -19.22
CA SER A 279 -38.28 -6.62 -20.22
C SER A 279 -39.54 -7.46 -20.24
N LYS A 280 -40.04 -7.75 -21.46
CA LYS A 280 -41.13 -8.68 -21.71
C LYS A 280 -40.70 -10.10 -21.97
N VAL A 281 -39.38 -10.36 -21.95
CA VAL A 281 -38.74 -11.64 -22.28
C VAL A 281 -37.97 -12.15 -21.09
N GLY A 282 -38.29 -13.34 -20.58
CA GLY A 282 -37.76 -13.87 -19.32
C GLY A 282 -36.28 -14.24 -19.32
N PHE A 283 -35.67 -14.48 -20.50
CA PHE A 283 -34.30 -15.01 -20.61
C PHE A 283 -33.35 -14.11 -21.42
N GLN A 284 -33.79 -12.92 -21.82
CA GLN A 284 -32.97 -12.00 -22.60
C GLN A 284 -32.27 -11.00 -21.67
N GLN A 285 -30.96 -10.83 -21.87
CA GLN A 285 -30.15 -9.80 -21.23
C GLN A 285 -30.21 -8.50 -22.07
N PRO A 286 -29.93 -7.32 -21.47
CA PRO A 286 -29.73 -6.11 -22.23
C PRO A 286 -28.56 -6.28 -23.21
N GLU A 287 -28.59 -5.60 -24.33
CA GLU A 287 -27.45 -5.53 -25.23
C GLU A 287 -26.27 -4.83 -24.54
N THR A 288 -25.06 -5.22 -24.93
CA THR A 288 -23.83 -4.65 -24.37
C THR A 288 -22.92 -4.08 -25.44
N THR A 289 -22.16 -3.07 -25.06
CA THR A 289 -21.01 -2.60 -25.82
C THR A 289 -19.74 -2.93 -25.05
N VAL A 290 -18.65 -3.23 -25.76
CA VAL A 290 -17.35 -3.56 -25.18
C VAL A 290 -16.33 -2.53 -25.62
N GLU A 291 -15.62 -1.95 -24.68
CA GLU A 291 -14.57 -0.97 -24.89
C GLU A 291 -13.27 -1.45 -24.23
N ASP A 292 -12.22 -1.64 -25.04
CA ASP A 292 -10.87 -1.84 -24.55
C ASP A 292 -10.26 -0.48 -24.24
N LEU A 293 -10.00 -0.22 -22.96
CA LEU A 293 -9.42 1.04 -22.50
C LEU A 293 -7.89 0.96 -22.64
N ALA A 294 -7.34 1.74 -23.58
CA ALA A 294 -5.89 1.79 -23.78
C ALA A 294 -5.19 2.38 -22.55
N ILE A 295 -4.19 1.69 -22.05
CA ILE A 295 -3.45 2.06 -20.85
C ILE A 295 -1.96 1.90 -21.10
N SER A 296 -1.20 2.94 -20.78
CA SER A 296 0.27 2.91 -20.78
C SER A 296 0.75 3.22 -19.37
N PRO A 297 1.38 2.27 -18.66
CA PRO A 297 1.89 2.53 -17.32
C PRO A 297 2.97 3.62 -17.34
N PRO A 298 3.14 4.38 -16.25
CA PRO A 298 4.21 5.36 -16.12
C PRO A 298 5.57 4.67 -16.03
N GLU A 299 6.63 5.34 -16.52
CA GLU A 299 7.99 4.76 -16.47
C GLU A 299 8.55 4.68 -15.04
N ASP A 300 8.23 5.66 -14.18
CA ASP A 300 8.78 5.76 -12.82
C ASP A 300 7.73 6.32 -11.83
N PRO A 301 6.80 5.47 -11.35
CA PRO A 301 5.72 5.90 -10.48
C PRO A 301 6.21 6.44 -9.12
N HIS A 302 7.35 5.96 -8.60
CA HIS A 302 7.90 6.46 -7.35
C HIS A 302 8.40 7.89 -7.49
N SER A 303 9.14 8.20 -8.56
CA SER A 303 9.61 9.57 -8.83
C SER A 303 8.46 10.55 -9.05
N ILE A 304 7.34 10.12 -9.64
CA ILE A 304 6.14 10.95 -9.78
C ILE A 304 5.59 11.33 -8.40
N LEU A 305 5.48 10.39 -7.46
CA LEU A 305 5.00 10.69 -6.11
C LEU A 305 5.95 11.58 -5.31
N ILE A 306 7.26 11.33 -5.39
CA ILE A 306 8.24 12.21 -4.72
C ILE A 306 8.20 13.63 -5.32
N THR A 307 8.03 13.76 -6.63
CA THR A 307 7.86 15.06 -7.30
C THR A 307 6.60 15.76 -6.81
N ASN A 308 5.46 15.07 -6.78
CA ASN A 308 4.21 15.63 -6.25
C ASN A 308 4.34 16.05 -4.77
N PHE A 309 5.03 15.26 -3.94
CA PHE A 309 5.31 15.63 -2.55
C PHE A 309 6.14 16.91 -2.45
N VAL A 310 7.18 17.04 -3.27
CA VAL A 310 8.01 18.26 -3.34
C VAL A 310 7.20 19.47 -3.81
N ASP A 311 6.37 19.30 -4.83
CA ASP A 311 5.51 20.36 -5.35
C ASP A 311 4.41 20.75 -4.33
N ALA A 312 3.90 19.81 -3.55
CA ALA A 312 2.99 20.10 -2.44
C ALA A 312 3.67 20.99 -1.37
N ILE A 313 4.94 20.75 -1.06
CA ILE A 313 5.72 21.59 -0.12
C ILE A 313 5.96 22.99 -0.67
N LEU A 314 6.32 23.10 -1.95
CA LEU A 314 6.76 24.36 -2.53
C LEU A 314 5.63 25.23 -3.05
N ASP A 315 4.58 24.62 -3.59
CA ASP A 315 3.50 25.30 -4.34
C ASP A 315 2.12 25.08 -3.74
N GLY A 316 1.98 24.18 -2.73
CA GLY A 316 0.71 23.86 -2.09
C GLY A 316 -0.26 23.07 -2.97
N VAL A 317 0.25 22.30 -3.94
CA VAL A 317 -0.62 21.43 -4.75
C VAL A 317 -1.13 20.25 -3.92
N ASP A 318 -2.25 19.68 -4.31
CA ASP A 318 -2.82 18.52 -3.63
C ASP A 318 -1.91 17.29 -3.76
N LEU A 319 -1.78 16.54 -2.66
CA LEU A 319 -1.10 15.25 -2.68
C LEU A 319 -1.93 14.20 -3.41
N ILE A 320 -1.31 13.49 -4.35
CA ILE A 320 -1.88 12.28 -4.99
C ILE A 320 -2.18 11.21 -3.93
N ALA A 321 -1.28 11.10 -2.95
CA ALA A 321 -1.39 10.15 -1.86
C ALA A 321 -1.05 10.84 -0.53
N SER A 322 -2.06 11.42 0.13
CA SER A 322 -1.86 11.95 1.49
C SER A 322 -1.60 10.80 2.46
N GLY A 323 -0.74 11.02 3.46
CA GLY A 323 -0.48 10.02 4.49
C GLY A 323 -1.76 9.61 5.25
N GLU A 324 -2.67 10.57 5.50
CA GLU A 324 -3.96 10.27 6.13
C GLU A 324 -4.79 9.25 5.34
N SER A 325 -4.79 9.34 4.01
CA SER A 325 -5.56 8.42 3.16
C SER A 325 -5.03 6.99 3.17
N GLY A 326 -3.79 6.78 3.64
CA GLY A 326 -3.16 5.47 3.74
C GLY A 326 -3.72 4.61 4.87
N ILE A 327 -4.44 5.19 5.84
CA ILE A 327 -5.02 4.40 6.95
C ILE A 327 -6.01 3.35 6.46
N GLY A 328 -6.74 3.61 5.38
CA GLY A 328 -7.72 2.67 4.84
C GLY A 328 -7.09 1.34 4.42
N SER A 329 -5.89 1.37 3.81
CA SER A 329 -5.18 0.14 3.43
C SER A 329 -4.67 -0.63 4.65
N VAL A 330 -4.17 0.08 5.67
CA VAL A 330 -3.73 -0.53 6.93
C VAL A 330 -4.92 -1.16 7.65
N GLU A 331 -6.06 -0.45 7.74
CA GLU A 331 -7.28 -0.96 8.36
C GLU A 331 -7.82 -2.19 7.63
N LEU A 332 -7.82 -2.19 6.28
CA LEU A 332 -8.24 -3.37 5.50
C LEU A 332 -7.35 -4.58 5.78
N ALA A 333 -6.02 -4.41 5.77
CA ALA A 333 -5.10 -5.49 6.09
C ALA A 333 -5.32 -6.02 7.51
N ASN A 334 -5.45 -5.12 8.49
CA ASN A 334 -5.63 -5.49 9.89
C ASN A 334 -6.98 -6.17 10.14
N VAL A 335 -8.09 -5.65 9.56
CA VAL A 335 -9.41 -6.25 9.79
C VAL A 335 -9.54 -7.62 9.13
N MET A 336 -8.93 -7.82 7.95
CA MET A 336 -8.90 -9.14 7.29
C MET A 336 -8.13 -10.14 8.15
N LEU A 337 -6.95 -9.76 8.63
CA LEU A 337 -6.13 -10.63 9.49
C LEU A 337 -6.82 -10.91 10.82
N PHE A 338 -7.35 -9.87 11.48
CA PHE A 338 -8.04 -10.02 12.77
C PHE A 338 -9.29 -10.90 12.66
N SER A 339 -10.13 -10.67 11.63
CA SER A 339 -11.31 -11.48 11.38
C SER A 339 -10.98 -12.97 11.23
N GLY A 340 -9.93 -13.31 10.48
CA GLY A 340 -9.50 -14.69 10.31
C GLY A 340 -8.92 -15.32 11.57
N LEU A 341 -8.18 -14.55 12.37
CA LEU A 341 -7.58 -15.05 13.62
C LEU A 341 -8.59 -15.32 14.73
N ILE A 342 -9.70 -14.57 14.78
CA ILE A 342 -10.74 -14.76 15.81
C ILE A 342 -11.97 -15.50 15.28
N ASP A 343 -12.00 -15.81 13.98
CA ASP A 343 -13.12 -16.49 13.30
C ASP A 343 -14.47 -15.75 13.42
N GLU A 344 -14.44 -14.40 13.29
CA GLU A 344 -15.62 -13.55 13.41
C GLU A 344 -15.74 -12.55 12.27
N THR A 345 -16.99 -12.12 11.97
CA THR A 345 -17.25 -10.97 11.12
C THR A 345 -16.99 -9.68 11.90
N ILE A 346 -16.20 -8.77 11.33
CA ILE A 346 -15.87 -7.49 11.95
C ILE A 346 -16.52 -6.36 11.16
N GLU A 347 -17.16 -5.44 11.87
CA GLU A 347 -17.69 -4.18 11.31
C GLU A 347 -16.59 -3.12 11.24
N LEU A 348 -16.65 -2.25 10.22
CA LEU A 348 -15.75 -1.11 10.07
C LEU A 348 -16.48 0.20 10.42
N PRO A 349 -15.76 1.18 10.98
CA PRO A 349 -14.34 1.14 11.32
C PRO A 349 -14.04 0.17 12.48
N MET A 350 -12.96 -0.62 12.34
CA MET A 350 -12.56 -1.57 13.37
C MET A 350 -11.98 -0.85 14.61
N ASP A 351 -12.04 -1.51 15.76
CA ASP A 351 -11.32 -1.07 16.96
C ASP A 351 -9.81 -1.33 16.80
N GLY A 352 -9.04 -0.24 16.56
CA GLY A 352 -7.58 -0.31 16.41
C GLY A 352 -6.87 -0.81 17.68
N ALA A 353 -7.40 -0.48 18.88
CA ALA A 353 -6.80 -0.91 20.13
C ALA A 353 -6.99 -2.41 20.39
N ALA A 354 -8.14 -2.97 19.99
CA ALA A 354 -8.36 -4.42 20.07
C ALA A 354 -7.38 -5.20 19.17
N TRP A 355 -7.13 -4.71 17.96
CA TRP A 355 -6.12 -5.32 17.09
C TRP A 355 -4.70 -5.16 17.65
N GLU A 356 -4.33 -3.95 18.12
CA GLU A 356 -3.02 -3.71 18.73
C GLU A 356 -2.76 -4.67 19.91
N ALA A 357 -3.77 -4.88 20.79
CA ALA A 357 -3.67 -5.83 21.90
C ALA A 357 -3.46 -7.27 21.40
N LYS A 358 -4.19 -7.70 20.36
CA LYS A 358 -4.04 -9.02 19.76
C LYS A 358 -2.66 -9.21 19.12
N LEU A 359 -2.18 -8.20 18.38
CA LEU A 359 -0.85 -8.24 17.76
C LEU A 359 0.26 -8.29 18.81
N ASN A 360 0.15 -7.53 19.88
CA ASN A 360 1.09 -7.58 20.99
C ASN A 360 1.11 -8.97 21.68
N ASP A 361 -0.04 -9.62 21.82
CA ASP A 361 -0.14 -10.99 22.31
C ASP A 361 0.57 -11.99 21.37
N LEU A 362 0.36 -11.87 20.05
CA LEU A 362 1.06 -12.68 19.04
C LEU A 362 2.58 -12.48 19.11
N ILE A 363 3.05 -11.23 19.24
CA ILE A 363 4.47 -10.90 19.38
C ILE A 363 5.06 -11.52 20.67
N ALA A 364 4.35 -11.39 21.80
CA ALA A 364 4.82 -11.86 23.10
C ALA A 364 4.88 -13.39 23.19
N ASN A 365 3.99 -14.09 22.48
CA ASN A 365 3.89 -15.55 22.49
C ASN A 365 4.57 -16.21 21.26
N SER A 366 5.21 -15.42 20.38
CA SER A 366 5.95 -15.97 19.24
C SER A 366 7.10 -16.87 19.72
N THR A 367 7.16 -18.06 19.14
CA THR A 367 8.24 -19.04 19.33
C THR A 367 8.99 -19.31 18.02
N HIS A 368 8.67 -18.57 16.96
CA HIS A 368 9.26 -18.77 15.64
C HIS A 368 10.73 -18.34 15.64
N GLU A 369 11.61 -19.30 15.37
CA GLU A 369 13.04 -19.06 15.17
C GLU A 369 13.33 -18.97 13.68
N LYS A 370 13.89 -17.83 13.26
CA LYS A 370 14.14 -17.55 11.86
C LYS A 370 15.62 -17.68 11.52
N GLU A 371 15.92 -18.53 10.55
CA GLU A 371 17.22 -18.52 9.87
C GLU A 371 17.30 -17.34 8.90
N VAL A 372 18.35 -16.51 8.99
CA VAL A 372 18.55 -15.34 8.14
C VAL A 372 19.58 -15.64 7.06
N VAL A 373 19.17 -15.52 5.79
CA VAL A 373 20.03 -15.73 4.61
C VAL A 373 20.23 -14.41 3.87
N GLU A 374 21.44 -14.13 3.44
CA GLU A 374 21.72 -13.02 2.54
C GLU A 374 21.38 -13.40 1.10
N ILE A 375 20.54 -12.58 0.44
CA ILE A 375 20.22 -12.72 -0.99
C ILE A 375 20.83 -11.58 -1.80
N SER A 376 21.13 -11.86 -3.08
CA SER A 376 21.72 -10.88 -3.97
C SER A 376 20.77 -9.73 -4.28
N SER A 377 21.33 -8.54 -4.54
CA SER A 377 20.55 -7.36 -4.93
C SER A 377 19.83 -7.52 -6.29
N GLU A 378 20.32 -8.40 -7.17
CA GLU A 378 19.72 -8.66 -8.49
C GLU A 378 18.37 -9.36 -8.38
N ASP A 379 18.19 -10.27 -7.41
CA ASP A 379 16.90 -10.94 -7.15
C ASP A 379 15.81 -9.96 -6.71
N PHE A 380 16.18 -8.91 -5.95
CA PHE A 380 15.22 -7.89 -5.54
C PHE A 380 14.77 -6.98 -6.68
N THR A 381 15.65 -6.66 -7.62
CA THR A 381 15.31 -5.81 -8.77
C THR A 381 14.24 -6.45 -9.65
N ALA A 382 14.18 -7.78 -9.69
CA ALA A 382 13.12 -8.52 -10.37
C ALA A 382 11.73 -8.34 -9.74
N SER A 383 11.66 -8.06 -8.43
CA SER A 383 10.43 -7.82 -7.68
C SER A 383 9.69 -6.52 -8.09
N PHE A 384 10.41 -5.53 -8.64
CA PHE A 384 9.85 -4.24 -9.08
C PHE A 384 9.44 -4.20 -10.57
N ARG A 385 9.69 -5.29 -11.31
CA ARG A 385 9.46 -5.35 -12.76
C ARG A 385 8.11 -5.95 -13.16
N ARG A 386 7.17 -6.07 -12.23
CA ARG A 386 5.84 -6.67 -12.47
C ARG A 386 4.73 -5.63 -12.47
#